data_b6837eb456fb4cf748e9c07b9f5b0ce6
#
_entry.id   b6837eb456fb4cf748e9c07b9f5b0ce6
#
_cell.length_a   1.000
_cell.length_b   1.000
_cell.length_c   1.000
_cell.angle_alpha   90.00
_cell.angle_beta   90.00
_cell.angle_gamma   90.00
#
_symmetry.space_group_name_H-M   'P 1'
#
loop_
_entity.id
_entity.type
_entity.pdbx_description
1 polymer ?
#
loop_
_entity_poly.entity_id
_entity_poly.type
_entity_poly.pdbx_seq_one_letter_code
_entity_poly.pdbx_strand_id
1 'polypeptide(L)'
;MRKTHEREKLTRFTTVFGKECTDMAKKVTGYIKLQLPAGKATPAPPVGPALGQHGVNIMQFVKQFNERTSAQAGLIIPAVITVYADKSFTFELKTPPAAVLIKKALNIPSGSKVPNKDKVGKLTKEQVKEIASTKLKDLNTTSLESAMSMVAGTARSMGVTVEE
;
A
#
# COMPACT_ATOMS: atom_id res chain seq x y z
N MET A 1 46.46 13.83 27.64
CA MET A 1 45.69 14.25 26.47
C MET A 1 44.96 13.07 25.82
N ARG A 2 44.09 12.34 26.53
CA ARG A 2 43.33 11.17 26.01
C ARG A 2 41.86 11.14 26.42
N LYS A 3 41.31 12.22 26.97
CA LYS A 3 39.92 12.26 27.50
C LYS A 3 38.95 13.16 26.69
N THR A 4 39.37 13.82 25.63
CA THR A 4 38.53 14.73 24.85
C THR A 4 37.89 14.06 23.63
N HIS A 5 38.41 12.93 23.16
CA HIS A 5 37.91 12.27 21.93
C HIS A 5 36.71 11.31 22.17
N GLU A 6 36.46 10.96 23.43
CA GLU A 6 35.36 10.06 23.79
C GLU A 6 34.02 10.79 24.02
N ARG A 7 34.07 12.09 24.32
CA ARG A 7 32.87 12.91 24.52
C ARG A 7 32.21 13.36 23.21
N GLU A 8 32.96 13.49 22.12
CA GLU A 8 32.39 13.86 20.81
C GLU A 8 31.66 12.72 20.11
N LYS A 9 31.99 11.46 20.42
CA LYS A 9 31.26 10.30 19.88
C LYS A 9 29.90 10.04 20.53
N LEU A 10 29.73 10.47 21.79
CA LEU A 10 28.46 10.30 22.51
C LEU A 10 27.39 11.34 22.08
N THR A 11 27.81 12.52 21.64
CA THR A 11 26.87 13.58 21.22
C THR A 11 26.29 13.39 19.83
N ARG A 12 26.91 12.56 18.98
CA ARG A 12 26.38 12.23 17.65
C ARG A 12 25.31 11.13 17.66
N PHE A 13 25.23 10.33 18.72
CA PHE A 13 24.23 9.25 18.82
C PHE A 13 22.88 9.72 19.36
N THR A 14 22.82 10.87 20.01
CA THR A 14 21.58 11.39 20.63
C THR A 14 20.70 12.17 19.66
N THR A 15 21.20 12.55 18.47
CA THR A 15 20.43 13.40 17.53
C THR A 15 19.59 12.62 16.53
N VAL A 16 19.80 11.30 16.40
CA VAL A 16 19.05 10.46 15.43
C VAL A 16 17.82 9.82 16.08
N PHE A 17 17.77 9.71 17.42
CA PHE A 17 16.64 9.08 18.15
C PHE A 17 15.54 10.06 18.59
N GLY A 18 15.69 11.34 18.30
CA GLY A 18 14.82 12.39 18.85
C GLY A 18 13.50 12.64 18.13
N LYS A 19 13.18 11.93 17.04
CA LYS A 19 11.96 12.21 16.25
C LYS A 19 10.88 11.14 16.27
N GLU A 20 11.14 9.98 16.83
CA GLU A 20 10.17 8.86 16.81
C GLU A 20 9.43 8.61 18.14
N CYS A 21 9.81 9.27 19.22
CA CYS A 21 9.20 9.00 20.54
C CYS A 21 7.98 9.85 20.90
N THR A 22 7.52 10.76 20.06
CA THR A 22 6.35 11.62 20.37
C THR A 22 5.01 11.05 19.88
N ASP A 23 5.00 9.98 19.10
CA ASP A 23 3.76 9.41 18.57
C ASP A 23 3.09 8.34 19.46
N MET A 24 3.74 7.91 20.55
CA MET A 24 3.23 6.83 21.40
C MET A 24 2.12 7.23 22.39
N ALA A 25 1.72 8.49 22.46
CA ALA A 25 0.70 8.96 23.41
C ALA A 25 -0.61 9.46 22.77
N LYS A 26 -0.72 9.44 21.43
CA LYS A 26 -1.92 9.95 20.77
C LYS A 26 -3.00 8.87 20.70
N LYS A 27 -4.16 9.16 21.30
CA LYS A 27 -5.32 8.27 21.24
C LYS A 27 -5.84 8.15 19.80
N VAL A 28 -5.87 6.94 19.27
CA VAL A 28 -6.42 6.64 17.93
C VAL A 28 -7.94 6.76 18.00
N THR A 29 -8.52 7.54 17.10
CA THR A 29 -9.97 7.73 16.97
C THR A 29 -10.58 6.77 15.94
N GLY A 30 -9.84 6.46 14.87
CA GLY A 30 -10.35 5.55 13.85
C GLY A 30 -9.32 5.21 12.77
N TYR A 31 -9.67 4.18 12.00
CA TYR A 31 -8.92 3.75 10.82
C TYR A 31 -9.76 3.91 9.57
N ILE A 32 -9.19 4.52 8.55
CA ILE A 32 -9.85 4.71 7.25
C ILE A 32 -9.03 3.97 6.21
N LYS A 33 -9.67 3.10 5.43
CA LYS A 33 -9.03 2.36 4.34
C LYS A 33 -9.57 2.86 3.01
N LEU A 34 -8.70 3.39 2.16
CA LEU A 34 -9.06 3.92 0.85
C LEU A 34 -8.20 3.28 -0.24
N GLN A 35 -8.78 3.15 -1.43
CA GLN A 35 -8.07 2.74 -2.65
C GLN A 35 -8.08 3.91 -3.62
N LEU A 36 -6.90 4.42 -3.95
CA LEU A 36 -6.75 5.64 -4.74
C LEU A 36 -5.78 5.41 -5.90
N PRO A 37 -6.02 6.07 -7.04
CA PRO A 37 -5.07 6.06 -8.14
C PRO A 37 -3.80 6.79 -7.75
N ALA A 38 -2.65 6.14 -7.96
CA ALA A 38 -1.34 6.68 -7.65
C ALA A 38 -1.07 8.00 -8.40
N GLY A 39 -0.60 9.02 -7.69
CA GLY A 39 -0.27 10.34 -8.24
C GLY A 39 -1.46 11.18 -8.72
N LYS A 40 -2.70 10.67 -8.62
CA LYS A 40 -3.91 11.36 -9.09
C LYS A 40 -5.02 11.40 -8.02
N ALA A 41 -4.66 11.37 -6.76
CA ALA A 41 -5.64 11.56 -5.70
C ALA A 41 -6.19 13.00 -5.73
N THR A 42 -7.51 13.12 -5.62
CA THR A 42 -8.23 14.41 -5.59
C THR A 42 -9.06 14.49 -4.31
N PRO A 43 -9.39 15.69 -3.82
CA PRO A 43 -10.27 15.86 -2.66
C PRO A 43 -11.74 15.47 -2.93
N ALA A 44 -12.07 15.14 -4.17
CA ALA A 44 -13.38 14.64 -4.56
C ALA A 44 -13.68 13.25 -3.96
N PRO A 45 -14.92 12.77 -3.98
CA PRO A 45 -15.22 11.41 -3.56
C PRO A 45 -14.31 10.37 -4.25
N PRO A 46 -13.78 9.36 -3.54
CA PRO A 46 -14.15 8.93 -2.19
C PRO A 46 -13.39 9.57 -1.02
N VAL A 47 -12.37 10.42 -1.26
CA VAL A 47 -11.47 10.97 -0.25
C VAL A 47 -12.18 11.96 0.67
N GLY A 48 -12.91 12.92 0.07
CA GLY A 48 -13.57 14.00 0.78
C GLY A 48 -14.50 13.52 1.89
N PRO A 49 -15.52 12.73 1.59
CA PRO A 49 -16.45 12.23 2.61
C PRO A 49 -15.78 11.39 3.68
N ALA A 50 -14.84 10.51 3.29
CA ALA A 50 -14.19 9.60 4.22
C ALA A 50 -13.29 10.33 5.25
N LEU A 51 -12.50 11.30 4.82
CA LEU A 51 -11.63 12.08 5.71
C LEU A 51 -12.38 13.22 6.41
N GLY A 52 -13.39 13.81 5.74
CA GLY A 52 -14.20 14.90 6.28
C GLY A 52 -14.96 14.52 7.55
N GLN A 53 -15.51 13.30 7.62
CA GLN A 53 -16.20 12.79 8.82
C GLN A 53 -15.29 12.76 10.05
N HIS A 54 -13.99 12.59 9.86
CA HIS A 54 -13.00 12.56 10.94
C HIS A 54 -12.29 13.92 11.16
N GLY A 55 -12.67 14.95 10.41
CA GLY A 55 -12.10 16.30 10.54
C GLY A 55 -10.62 16.42 10.16
N VAL A 56 -10.12 15.51 9.33
CA VAL A 56 -8.74 15.48 8.85
C VAL A 56 -8.53 16.47 7.71
N ASN A 57 -7.34 17.09 7.63
CA ASN A 57 -6.99 17.99 6.53
C ASN A 57 -6.79 17.21 5.21
N ILE A 58 -7.82 17.25 4.34
CA ILE A 58 -7.88 16.54 3.08
C ILE A 58 -6.76 16.99 2.13
N MET A 59 -6.50 18.30 2.02
CA MET A 59 -5.51 18.83 1.09
C MET A 59 -4.10 18.37 1.44
N GLN A 60 -3.78 18.34 2.72
CA GLN A 60 -2.48 17.86 3.20
C GLN A 60 -2.29 16.37 2.89
N PHE A 61 -3.33 15.55 3.11
CA PHE A 61 -3.31 14.12 2.77
C PHE A 61 -3.08 13.92 1.26
N VAL A 62 -3.87 14.58 0.41
CA VAL A 62 -3.78 14.46 -1.04
C VAL A 62 -2.39 14.84 -1.56
N LYS A 63 -1.80 15.92 -1.04
CA LYS A 63 -0.45 16.35 -1.41
C LYS A 63 0.59 15.29 -1.04
N GLN A 64 0.61 14.84 0.21
CA GLN A 64 1.56 13.83 0.68
C GLN A 64 1.39 12.48 0.00
N PHE A 65 0.14 12.06 -0.25
CA PHE A 65 -0.15 10.83 -0.97
C PHE A 65 0.38 10.88 -2.41
N ASN A 66 0.09 11.96 -3.15
CA ASN A 66 0.54 12.13 -4.53
C ASN A 66 2.08 12.20 -4.62
N GLU A 67 2.75 12.88 -3.69
CA GLU A 67 4.20 12.92 -3.61
C GLU A 67 4.81 11.52 -3.42
N ARG A 68 4.28 10.72 -2.49
CA ARG A 68 4.79 9.37 -2.19
C ARG A 68 4.46 8.34 -3.26
N THR A 69 3.40 8.55 -4.04
CA THR A 69 2.92 7.58 -5.04
C THR A 69 3.22 7.97 -6.49
N SER A 70 3.90 9.11 -6.72
CA SER A 70 4.22 9.59 -8.06
C SER A 70 5.00 8.58 -8.91
N ALA A 71 5.90 7.82 -8.30
CA ALA A 71 6.69 6.77 -8.97
C ALA A 71 5.86 5.57 -9.45
N GLN A 72 4.65 5.39 -8.93
CA GLN A 72 3.77 4.24 -9.24
C GLN A 72 2.50 4.67 -10.00
N ALA A 73 2.59 5.74 -10.77
CA ALA A 73 1.48 6.26 -11.55
C ALA A 73 0.81 5.18 -12.41
N GLY A 74 -0.52 5.19 -12.44
CA GLY A 74 -1.32 4.22 -13.19
C GLY A 74 -1.71 2.94 -12.41
N LEU A 75 -1.26 2.80 -11.15
CA LEU A 75 -1.71 1.74 -10.25
C LEU A 75 -2.71 2.29 -9.23
N ILE A 76 -3.59 1.43 -8.74
CA ILE A 76 -4.43 1.72 -7.60
C ILE A 76 -3.68 1.29 -6.35
N ILE A 77 -3.46 2.22 -5.42
CA ILE A 77 -2.72 1.97 -4.18
C ILE A 77 -3.69 2.06 -3.01
N PRO A 78 -3.77 1.02 -2.17
CA PRO A 78 -4.50 1.08 -0.92
C PRO A 78 -3.70 1.89 0.10
N ALA A 79 -4.38 2.82 0.77
CA ALA A 79 -3.85 3.59 1.90
C ALA A 79 -4.66 3.25 3.15
N VAL A 80 -3.98 2.96 4.24
CA VAL A 80 -4.55 2.81 5.58
C VAL A 80 -4.19 4.07 6.36
N ILE A 81 -5.20 4.85 6.69
CA ILE A 81 -5.05 6.13 7.38
C ILE A 81 -5.48 5.94 8.82
N THR A 82 -4.59 6.21 9.75
CA THR A 82 -4.87 6.24 11.18
C THR A 82 -5.13 7.67 11.60
N VAL A 83 -6.30 7.94 12.16
CA VAL A 83 -6.70 9.25 12.64
C VAL A 83 -6.60 9.30 14.15
N TYR A 84 -6.01 10.36 14.66
CA TYR A 84 -5.83 10.62 16.09
C TYR A 84 -6.86 11.63 16.61
N ALA A 85 -7.04 11.66 17.94
CA ALA A 85 -7.95 12.59 18.61
C ALA A 85 -7.64 14.06 18.33
N ASP A 86 -6.38 14.39 18.07
CA ASP A 86 -5.90 15.73 17.69
C ASP A 86 -6.20 16.11 16.24
N LYS A 87 -7.03 15.33 15.52
CA LYS A 87 -7.28 15.49 14.08
C LYS A 87 -6.01 15.37 13.21
N SER A 88 -4.88 14.98 13.80
CA SER A 88 -3.69 14.59 13.05
C SER A 88 -3.89 13.20 12.46
N PHE A 89 -3.16 12.88 11.41
CA PHE A 89 -3.24 11.57 10.75
C PHE A 89 -1.86 11.05 10.42
N THR A 90 -1.73 9.75 10.41
CA THR A 90 -0.64 9.02 9.78
C THR A 90 -1.22 8.08 8.74
N PHE A 91 -0.48 7.81 7.67
CA PHE A 91 -0.95 6.86 6.66
C PHE A 91 0.15 5.93 6.20
N GLU A 92 -0.23 4.69 5.97
CA GLU A 92 0.60 3.62 5.43
C GLU A 92 0.12 3.26 4.02
N LEU A 93 1.06 3.16 3.09
CA LEU A 93 0.79 2.70 1.74
C LEU A 93 0.97 1.18 1.68
N LYS A 94 -0.04 0.49 1.20
CA LYS A 94 0.03 -0.95 0.93
C LYS A 94 0.39 -1.21 -0.53
N THR A 95 0.83 -2.42 -0.82
CA THR A 95 1.07 -2.84 -2.21
C THR A 95 -0.24 -2.86 -3.00
N PRO A 96 -0.20 -2.63 -4.31
CA PRO A 96 -1.40 -2.66 -5.15
C PRO A 96 -2.16 -3.99 -4.99
N PRO A 97 -3.51 -3.99 -5.08
CA PRO A 97 -4.30 -5.21 -5.02
C PRO A 97 -3.87 -6.20 -6.11
N ALA A 98 -3.85 -7.51 -5.78
CA ALA A 98 -3.47 -8.55 -6.74
C ALA A 98 -4.30 -8.49 -8.03
N ALA A 99 -5.60 -8.20 -7.92
CA ALA A 99 -6.48 -8.03 -9.08
C ALA A 99 -6.04 -6.91 -10.03
N VAL A 100 -5.50 -5.80 -9.51
CA VAL A 100 -4.99 -4.69 -10.33
C VAL A 100 -3.69 -5.08 -11.03
N LEU A 101 -2.80 -5.78 -10.32
CA LEU A 101 -1.55 -6.29 -10.89
C LEU A 101 -1.81 -7.31 -12.00
N ILE A 102 -2.75 -8.23 -11.79
CA ILE A 102 -3.16 -9.22 -12.80
C ILE A 102 -3.74 -8.53 -14.04
N LYS A 103 -4.65 -7.56 -13.86
CA LYS A 103 -5.21 -6.78 -14.97
C LYS A 103 -4.12 -6.05 -15.76
N LYS A 104 -3.15 -5.47 -15.07
CA LYS A 104 -2.02 -4.78 -15.71
C LYS A 104 -1.12 -5.74 -16.47
N ALA A 105 -0.81 -6.91 -15.91
CA ALA A 105 0.02 -7.93 -16.55
C ALA A 105 -0.61 -8.47 -17.84
N LEU A 106 -1.93 -8.59 -17.86
CA LEU A 106 -2.69 -9.09 -19.03
C LEU A 106 -3.25 -7.98 -19.93
N ASN A 107 -3.08 -6.70 -19.54
CA ASN A 107 -3.67 -5.54 -20.23
C ASN A 107 -5.21 -5.64 -20.42
N ILE A 108 -5.92 -6.21 -19.42
CA ILE A 108 -7.36 -6.41 -19.46
C ILE A 108 -8.05 -5.30 -18.65
N PRO A 109 -9.12 -4.67 -19.16
CA PRO A 109 -9.83 -3.59 -18.45
C PRO A 109 -10.60 -4.14 -17.23
N SER A 110 -11.18 -5.34 -17.34
CA SER A 110 -11.93 -5.96 -16.25
C SER A 110 -11.79 -7.48 -16.29
N GLY A 111 -12.04 -8.13 -15.14
CA GLY A 111 -12.18 -9.59 -15.07
C GLY A 111 -13.50 -10.07 -15.66
N SER A 112 -13.65 -11.39 -15.78
CA SER A 112 -14.87 -12.05 -16.27
C SER A 112 -16.04 -11.81 -15.31
N LYS A 113 -17.25 -11.66 -15.87
CA LYS A 113 -18.49 -11.63 -15.10
C LYS A 113 -18.89 -13.02 -14.61
N VAL A 114 -18.52 -14.06 -15.37
CA VAL A 114 -18.79 -15.47 -15.04
C VAL A 114 -17.47 -16.26 -15.11
N PRO A 115 -16.60 -16.16 -14.10
CA PRO A 115 -15.22 -16.70 -14.14
C PRO A 115 -15.15 -18.21 -14.33
N ASN A 116 -16.21 -18.91 -13.99
CA ASN A 116 -16.28 -20.38 -14.14
C ASN A 116 -16.45 -20.80 -15.62
N LYS A 117 -17.24 -20.06 -16.38
CA LYS A 117 -17.54 -20.37 -17.79
C LYS A 117 -16.62 -19.60 -18.75
N ASP A 118 -16.48 -18.29 -18.53
CA ASP A 118 -15.78 -17.41 -19.45
C ASP A 118 -14.38 -17.11 -18.95
N LYS A 119 -13.37 -17.58 -19.68
CA LYS A 119 -11.97 -17.28 -19.41
C LYS A 119 -11.53 -16.06 -20.22
N VAL A 120 -10.96 -15.04 -19.56
CA VAL A 120 -10.55 -13.79 -20.21
C VAL A 120 -9.06 -13.70 -20.49
N GLY A 121 -8.26 -14.62 -19.96
CA GLY A 121 -6.81 -14.59 -20.18
C GLY A 121 -6.09 -15.76 -19.56
N LYS A 122 -4.79 -15.83 -19.88
CA LYS A 122 -3.87 -16.83 -19.32
C LYS A 122 -2.67 -16.08 -18.73
N LEU A 123 -2.25 -16.47 -17.53
CA LEU A 123 -1.04 -15.98 -16.87
C LEU A 123 0.04 -17.05 -16.94
N THR A 124 1.25 -16.63 -17.29
CA THR A 124 2.42 -17.49 -17.19
C THR A 124 2.88 -17.62 -15.74
N LYS A 125 3.57 -18.70 -15.42
CA LYS A 125 4.14 -18.95 -14.09
C LYS A 125 5.10 -17.84 -13.65
N GLU A 126 5.85 -17.26 -14.59
CA GLU A 126 6.78 -16.17 -14.34
C GLU A 126 6.05 -14.89 -13.90
N GLN A 127 4.97 -14.52 -14.59
CA GLN A 127 4.14 -13.36 -14.22
C GLN A 127 3.50 -13.53 -12.84
N VAL A 128 3.03 -14.74 -12.51
CA VAL A 128 2.51 -15.04 -11.18
C VAL A 128 3.59 -14.87 -10.11
N LYS A 129 4.83 -15.30 -10.39
CA LYS A 129 5.98 -15.15 -9.49
C LYS A 129 6.34 -13.68 -9.26
N GLU A 130 6.35 -12.86 -10.29
CA GLU A 130 6.60 -11.41 -10.17
C GLU A 130 5.55 -10.71 -9.30
N ILE A 131 4.26 -10.99 -9.55
CA ILE A 131 3.15 -10.44 -8.77
C ILE A 131 3.25 -10.90 -7.31
N ALA A 132 3.55 -12.17 -7.08
CA ALA A 132 3.72 -12.73 -5.74
C ALA A 132 4.88 -12.07 -4.99
N SER A 133 6.02 -11.86 -5.65
CA SER A 133 7.20 -11.18 -5.08
C SER A 133 6.89 -9.74 -4.67
N THR A 134 6.18 -9.00 -5.52
CA THR A 134 5.76 -7.62 -5.23
C THR A 134 4.84 -7.56 -4.01
N LYS A 135 3.97 -8.55 -3.87
CA LYS A 135 2.95 -8.58 -2.82
C LYS A 135 3.40 -9.24 -1.52
N LEU A 136 4.54 -9.92 -1.51
CA LEU A 136 5.06 -10.67 -0.36
C LEU A 136 5.16 -9.80 0.91
N LYS A 137 5.45 -8.51 0.75
CA LYS A 137 5.57 -7.54 1.85
C LYS A 137 4.27 -7.36 2.67
N ASP A 138 3.12 -7.57 2.03
CA ASP A 138 1.80 -7.37 2.65
C ASP A 138 1.09 -8.69 3.00
N LEU A 139 1.64 -9.82 2.56
CA LEU A 139 1.09 -11.14 2.84
C LEU A 139 1.59 -11.66 4.19
N ASN A 140 0.82 -12.53 4.82
CA ASN A 140 1.21 -13.19 6.07
C ASN A 140 2.03 -14.48 5.83
N THR A 141 2.64 -14.63 4.67
CA THR A 141 3.48 -15.78 4.32
C THR A 141 4.89 -15.34 3.97
N THR A 142 5.86 -16.14 4.34
CA THR A 142 7.28 -15.99 3.98
C THR A 142 7.66 -16.82 2.76
N SER A 143 6.85 -17.84 2.44
CA SER A 143 7.06 -18.72 1.29
C SER A 143 6.52 -18.11 0.00
N LEU A 144 7.38 -18.04 -1.03
CA LEU A 144 7.00 -17.58 -2.37
C LEU A 144 5.95 -18.49 -3.01
N GLU A 145 6.03 -19.80 -2.78
CA GLU A 145 5.10 -20.78 -3.33
C GLU A 145 3.68 -20.56 -2.77
N SER A 146 3.57 -20.35 -1.47
CA SER A 146 2.28 -20.02 -0.85
C SER A 146 1.72 -18.70 -1.37
N ALA A 147 2.57 -17.68 -1.59
CA ALA A 147 2.17 -16.42 -2.19
C ALA A 147 1.69 -16.62 -3.63
N MET A 148 2.37 -17.43 -4.43
CA MET A 148 1.95 -17.77 -5.80
C MET A 148 0.59 -18.49 -5.81
N SER A 149 0.34 -19.41 -4.89
CA SER A 149 -0.94 -20.09 -4.75
C SER A 149 -2.08 -19.11 -4.43
N MET A 150 -1.85 -18.12 -3.57
CA MET A 150 -2.83 -17.06 -3.27
C MET A 150 -3.12 -16.18 -4.49
N VAL A 151 -2.08 -15.80 -5.26
CA VAL A 151 -2.24 -15.02 -6.49
C VAL A 151 -2.97 -15.84 -7.54
N ALA A 152 -2.64 -17.13 -7.71
CA ALA A 152 -3.30 -18.05 -8.64
C ALA A 152 -4.79 -18.22 -8.29
N GLY A 153 -5.14 -18.31 -7.00
CA GLY A 153 -6.53 -18.32 -6.53
C GLY A 153 -7.28 -17.05 -6.91
N THR A 154 -6.63 -15.88 -6.76
CA THR A 154 -7.20 -14.60 -7.17
C THR A 154 -7.39 -14.52 -8.69
N ALA A 155 -6.42 -14.97 -9.48
CA ALA A 155 -6.51 -15.03 -10.94
C ALA A 155 -7.68 -15.92 -11.39
N ARG A 156 -7.82 -17.09 -10.78
CA ARG A 156 -8.93 -18.02 -11.05
C ARG A 156 -10.28 -17.39 -10.77
N SER A 157 -10.43 -16.64 -9.70
CA SER A 157 -11.66 -15.91 -9.36
C SER A 157 -12.01 -14.78 -10.34
N MET A 158 -11.04 -14.30 -11.11
CA MET A 158 -11.22 -13.30 -12.17
C MET A 158 -11.46 -13.92 -13.56
N GLY A 159 -11.47 -15.24 -13.68
CA GLY A 159 -11.59 -15.93 -14.97
C GLY A 159 -10.28 -16.00 -15.75
N VAL A 160 -9.14 -15.91 -15.06
CA VAL A 160 -7.82 -16.04 -15.65
C VAL A 160 -7.27 -17.43 -15.31
N THR A 161 -6.80 -18.17 -16.31
CA THR A 161 -6.13 -19.44 -16.13
C THR A 161 -4.63 -19.21 -15.90
N VAL A 162 -4.04 -20.00 -15.05
CA VAL A 162 -2.59 -19.99 -14.81
C VAL A 162 -2.00 -21.20 -15.49
N GLU A 163 -0.97 -21.00 -16.30
CA GLU A 163 -0.19 -22.08 -16.91
C GLU A 163 0.70 -22.71 -15.83
N GLU A 164 0.67 -24.03 -15.73
CA GLU A 164 1.45 -24.82 -14.78
C GLU A 164 2.92 -24.91 -15.15
#